data_63c7a2a72e8d68a6a49940479699fe54
#
_entry.id   63c7a2a72e8d68a6a49940479699fe54
#
_cell.length_a   1.000
_cell.length_b   1.000
_cell.length_c   1.000
_cell.angle_alpha   90.00
_cell.angle_beta   90.00
_cell.angle_gamma   90.00
#
_symmetry.space_group_name_H-M   'P 1'
#
loop_
_entity.id
_entity.type
_entity.pdbx_description
1 polymer ?
#
loop_
_entity_poly.entity_id
_entity_poly.type
_entity_poly.pdbx_seq_one_letter_code
_entity_poly.pdbx_strand_id
1 'polypeptide(L)'
;MSAEPPVGDHEARPEALPEPEVFVRAREWIAQDPDPETKSELLALVEAGDKKELGERMAGPLEFGTAGLRGVVGAGLARMNRAVVIKATRGLADYLIAHADGRTLPVVIGFDGRLSSRTFADDTIGVLLGAGIPVRFFDSPVPTPLVAYAARQLGASAAVVVTASHNPPEYNGYKVYAANAAQIVPPIDQDIRARIDAVASASRVKLVSGVLATGHAQAERVSDEMFERYLHEVDSVRPVVARDFSLRVVYTPMHGVGGRFVRATFERAGYANLHSVAEQSEPDGSFPTVRFPNPEEPGALDLATELARKVDAELILANDPDADRLAACVPTATGRYVQLTGNQVGILLADFMLAHALRAPRALVASSIVSSPMLGAIAQAHGARFEQTLTGFKWIANAALDLERDEGVRFAFGYEEALGYTVGRIVRDKDGISAALVLADLAAHEKTQGRTLLDRLERLYRQHGLWVSVQKSITRPGTEGLADIERAMDVVSKNPPATAGSRKVARMVDYRSGAAERPRWLPATSLCALELEGGGRVLVRPSGTEPKLKIYVDLSAAVAEGERISAREEATTAEARAIADAVAVHVGLG
;
A
#
# COMPACT_ATOMS: atom_id res chain seq x y z
N MET A 1 -31.07 -26.18 -14.97
CA MET A 1 -29.93 -25.73 -15.78
C MET A 1 -29.96 -24.20 -15.76
N SER A 2 -29.35 -23.64 -14.75
CA SER A 2 -29.19 -22.18 -14.59
C SER A 2 -27.82 -21.83 -15.14
N ALA A 3 -27.80 -21.01 -16.18
CA ALA A 3 -26.57 -20.50 -16.78
C ALA A 3 -25.85 -19.58 -15.80
N GLU A 4 -24.56 -19.83 -15.58
CA GLU A 4 -23.66 -18.90 -14.91
C GLU A 4 -23.60 -17.58 -15.70
N PRO A 5 -23.59 -16.41 -15.02
CA PRO A 5 -23.33 -15.16 -15.70
C PRO A 5 -21.87 -15.13 -16.20
N PRO A 6 -21.60 -14.56 -17.37
CA PRO A 6 -20.23 -14.46 -17.90
C PRO A 6 -19.36 -13.65 -16.95
N VAL A 7 -18.13 -14.11 -16.78
CA VAL A 7 -17.02 -13.41 -16.12
C VAL A 7 -16.90 -12.02 -16.75
N GLY A 8 -16.99 -10.99 -15.91
CA GLY A 8 -16.99 -9.60 -16.35
C GLY A 8 -15.83 -9.29 -17.29
N ASP A 9 -16.16 -8.76 -18.45
CA ASP A 9 -15.23 -8.20 -19.40
C ASP A 9 -14.35 -7.17 -18.68
N HIS A 10 -13.06 -7.37 -18.76
CA HIS A 10 -12.09 -6.30 -18.49
C HIS A 10 -12.41 -5.18 -19.49
N GLU A 11 -13.10 -4.13 -19.02
CA GLU A 11 -13.36 -2.96 -19.86
C GLU A 11 -12.02 -2.47 -20.42
N ALA A 12 -11.88 -2.60 -21.73
CA ALA A 12 -10.77 -2.05 -22.48
C ALA A 12 -10.66 -0.55 -22.15
N ARG A 13 -9.47 -0.08 -21.85
CA ARG A 13 -9.23 1.36 -21.72
C ARG A 13 -9.77 2.04 -22.98
N PRO A 14 -10.55 3.11 -22.85
CA PRO A 14 -11.15 3.77 -24.00
C PRO A 14 -10.07 4.14 -25.00
N GLU A 15 -10.27 3.77 -26.27
CA GLU A 15 -9.44 4.19 -27.39
C GLU A 15 -9.34 5.72 -27.42
N ALA A 16 -8.20 6.24 -27.89
CA ALA A 16 -8.02 7.67 -28.08
C ALA A 16 -9.16 8.26 -28.93
N LEU A 17 -9.87 9.25 -28.39
CA LEU A 17 -11.03 9.85 -29.05
C LEU A 17 -10.66 10.47 -30.40
N PRO A 18 -11.53 10.36 -31.41
CA PRO A 18 -11.33 11.06 -32.69
C PRO A 18 -11.21 12.57 -32.46
N GLU A 19 -10.43 13.22 -33.33
CA GLU A 19 -9.97 14.59 -33.19
C GLU A 19 -11.04 15.65 -32.85
N PRO A 20 -12.20 15.68 -33.52
CA PRO A 20 -13.26 16.65 -33.17
C PRO A 20 -13.91 16.39 -31.80
N GLU A 21 -14.03 15.15 -31.36
CA GLU A 21 -14.74 14.73 -30.15
C GLU A 21 -13.97 15.10 -28.90
N VAL A 22 -12.63 15.02 -28.90
CA VAL A 22 -11.81 15.37 -27.74
C VAL A 22 -11.93 16.85 -27.36
N PHE A 23 -12.04 17.74 -28.35
CA PHE A 23 -12.24 19.19 -28.09
C PHE A 23 -13.63 19.47 -27.56
N VAL A 24 -14.66 18.80 -28.06
CA VAL A 24 -16.04 18.91 -27.53
C VAL A 24 -16.06 18.51 -26.07
N ARG A 25 -15.53 17.34 -25.74
CA ARG A 25 -15.47 16.84 -24.35
C ARG A 25 -14.66 17.75 -23.44
N ALA A 26 -13.53 18.30 -23.91
CA ALA A 26 -12.74 19.24 -23.12
C ALA A 26 -13.53 20.51 -22.79
N ARG A 27 -14.26 21.09 -23.75
CA ARG A 27 -15.11 22.27 -23.55
C ARG A 27 -16.30 21.98 -22.62
N GLU A 28 -16.94 20.82 -22.73
CA GLU A 28 -17.99 20.38 -21.82
C GLU A 28 -17.46 20.25 -20.39
N TRP A 29 -16.25 19.69 -20.22
CA TRP A 29 -15.60 19.60 -18.93
C TRP A 29 -15.29 20.98 -18.35
N ILE A 30 -14.68 21.90 -19.14
CA ILE A 30 -14.40 23.29 -18.76
C ILE A 30 -15.68 23.99 -18.25
N ALA A 31 -16.81 23.78 -18.91
CA ALA A 31 -18.08 24.40 -18.53
C ALA A 31 -18.60 23.91 -17.17
N GLN A 32 -18.20 22.72 -16.74
CA GLN A 32 -18.67 22.04 -15.51
C GLN A 32 -17.65 22.04 -14.38
N ASP A 33 -16.39 22.38 -14.64
CA ASP A 33 -15.35 22.43 -13.64
C ASP A 33 -15.59 23.59 -12.66
N PRO A 34 -15.61 23.36 -11.35
CA PRO A 34 -15.75 24.43 -10.36
C PRO A 34 -14.46 25.25 -10.14
N ASP A 35 -13.30 24.74 -10.61
CA ASP A 35 -11.99 25.33 -10.33
C ASP A 35 -11.50 26.24 -11.48
N PRO A 36 -11.28 27.56 -11.21
CA PRO A 36 -10.77 28.49 -12.21
C PRO A 36 -9.38 28.13 -12.77
N GLU A 37 -8.51 27.52 -11.94
CA GLU A 37 -7.15 27.19 -12.35
C GLU A 37 -7.15 26.05 -13.39
N THR A 38 -7.85 24.96 -13.10
CA THR A 38 -7.96 23.83 -14.03
C THR A 38 -8.78 24.17 -15.26
N LYS A 39 -9.78 25.10 -15.16
CA LYS A 39 -10.44 25.67 -16.34
C LYS A 39 -9.48 26.36 -17.26
N SER A 40 -8.65 27.24 -16.73
CA SER A 40 -7.68 28.01 -17.52
C SER A 40 -6.62 27.09 -18.12
N GLU A 41 -6.16 26.10 -17.38
CA GLU A 41 -5.21 25.10 -17.84
C GLU A 41 -5.74 24.32 -19.07
N LEU A 42 -6.96 23.79 -18.98
CA LEU A 42 -7.54 23.01 -20.08
C LEU A 42 -7.92 23.89 -21.27
N LEU A 43 -8.36 25.13 -21.02
CA LEU A 43 -8.67 26.11 -22.07
C LEU A 43 -7.43 26.43 -22.91
N ALA A 44 -6.28 26.65 -22.26
CA ALA A 44 -5.01 26.89 -22.95
C ALA A 44 -4.62 25.71 -23.87
N LEU A 45 -4.84 24.47 -23.46
CA LEU A 45 -4.60 23.30 -24.32
C LEU A 45 -5.56 23.23 -25.51
N VAL A 46 -6.84 23.61 -25.30
CA VAL A 46 -7.82 23.69 -26.38
C VAL A 46 -7.42 24.76 -27.40
N GLU A 47 -7.01 25.96 -26.93
CA GLU A 47 -6.58 27.06 -27.77
C GLU A 47 -5.26 26.76 -28.53
N ALA A 48 -4.33 26.05 -27.87
CA ALA A 48 -3.10 25.58 -28.50
C ALA A 48 -3.32 24.46 -29.50
N GLY A 49 -4.49 23.84 -29.54
CA GLY A 49 -4.78 22.69 -30.38
C GLY A 49 -3.97 21.42 -30.02
N ASP A 50 -3.55 21.28 -28.76
CA ASP A 50 -2.76 20.13 -28.29
C ASP A 50 -3.61 18.87 -28.12
N LYS A 51 -3.81 18.18 -29.24
CA LYS A 51 -4.63 16.98 -29.35
C LYS A 51 -4.09 15.80 -28.52
N LYS A 52 -2.77 15.69 -28.42
CA LYS A 52 -2.14 14.60 -27.69
C LYS A 52 -2.41 14.74 -26.20
N GLU A 53 -2.09 15.88 -25.61
CA GLU A 53 -2.30 16.14 -24.20
C GLU A 53 -3.80 16.12 -23.83
N LEU A 54 -4.67 16.71 -24.69
CA LEU A 54 -6.12 16.62 -24.51
C LEU A 54 -6.60 15.17 -24.57
N GLY A 55 -6.09 14.35 -25.49
CA GLY A 55 -6.41 12.93 -25.58
C GLY A 55 -6.08 12.18 -24.29
N GLU A 56 -4.89 12.41 -23.73
CA GLU A 56 -4.46 11.79 -22.46
C GLU A 56 -5.31 12.25 -21.28
N ARG A 57 -5.65 13.55 -21.19
CA ARG A 57 -6.43 14.12 -20.09
C ARG A 57 -7.90 13.75 -20.11
N MET A 58 -8.44 13.47 -21.30
CA MET A 58 -9.83 13.13 -21.53
C MET A 58 -10.06 11.63 -21.83
N ALA A 59 -9.03 10.79 -21.68
CA ALA A 59 -9.08 9.35 -22.01
C ALA A 59 -10.14 8.56 -21.22
N GLY A 60 -10.49 9.02 -20.04
CA GLY A 60 -11.52 8.40 -19.19
C GLY A 60 -11.38 8.82 -17.74
N PRO A 61 -12.37 8.50 -16.89
CA PRO A 61 -12.30 8.81 -15.47
C PRO A 61 -11.28 7.92 -14.77
N LEU A 62 -10.71 8.44 -13.66
CA LEU A 62 -9.87 7.64 -12.76
C LEU A 62 -10.71 6.53 -12.10
N GLU A 63 -10.11 5.37 -11.95
CA GLU A 63 -10.74 4.20 -11.33
C GLU A 63 -10.23 3.93 -9.92
N PHE A 64 -11.06 3.30 -9.10
CA PHE A 64 -10.62 2.80 -7.80
C PHE A 64 -9.70 1.58 -8.00
N GLY A 65 -8.38 1.80 -7.84
CA GLY A 65 -7.38 0.75 -7.81
C GLY A 65 -7.24 0.08 -6.43
N THR A 66 -6.14 -0.62 -6.21
CA THR A 66 -5.82 -1.28 -4.92
C THR A 66 -5.65 -0.30 -3.75
N ALA A 67 -5.45 0.99 -4.04
CA ALA A 67 -5.23 2.05 -3.05
C ALA A 67 -6.18 3.25 -3.22
N GLY A 68 -7.39 3.05 -3.76
CA GLY A 68 -8.36 4.12 -4.03
C GLY A 68 -8.15 4.82 -5.38
N LEU A 69 -8.61 6.08 -5.52
CA LEU A 69 -8.31 6.93 -6.69
C LEU A 69 -6.88 7.44 -6.60
N ARG A 70 -6.18 7.47 -7.73
CA ARG A 70 -4.85 8.06 -7.82
C ARG A 70 -4.56 8.53 -9.25
N GLY A 71 -3.95 9.70 -9.38
CA GLY A 71 -3.57 10.26 -10.68
C GLY A 71 -2.67 11.48 -10.55
N VAL A 72 -2.13 11.91 -11.68
CA VAL A 72 -1.42 13.19 -11.80
C VAL A 72 -2.42 14.32 -11.55
N VAL A 73 -2.03 15.32 -10.78
CA VAL A 73 -2.84 16.52 -10.52
C VAL A 73 -2.89 17.41 -11.77
N GLY A 74 -4.06 17.88 -12.14
CA GLY A 74 -4.27 18.76 -13.28
C GLY A 74 -5.68 18.70 -13.84
N ALA A 75 -5.95 19.45 -14.88
CA ALA A 75 -7.25 19.52 -15.53
C ALA A 75 -7.57 18.26 -16.34
N GLY A 76 -8.83 17.83 -16.31
CA GLY A 76 -9.35 16.73 -17.12
C GLY A 76 -9.85 15.53 -16.34
N LEU A 77 -10.53 14.62 -17.03
CA LEU A 77 -11.16 13.43 -16.44
C LEU A 77 -10.15 12.41 -15.90
N ALA A 78 -9.02 12.24 -16.59
CA ALA A 78 -7.96 11.29 -16.25
C ALA A 78 -6.91 11.90 -15.30
N ARG A 79 -7.24 12.97 -14.60
CA ARG A 79 -6.36 13.69 -13.66
C ARG A 79 -7.03 13.85 -12.30
N MET A 80 -6.21 13.98 -11.25
CA MET A 80 -6.71 14.38 -9.93
C MET A 80 -6.92 15.89 -9.90
N ASN A 81 -8.13 16.32 -9.59
CA ASN A 81 -8.53 17.73 -9.46
C ASN A 81 -9.76 17.86 -8.57
N ARG A 82 -10.14 19.08 -8.26
CA ARG A 82 -11.29 19.39 -7.41
C ARG A 82 -12.60 18.81 -7.95
N ALA A 83 -12.82 18.88 -9.27
CA ALA A 83 -14.03 18.34 -9.89
C ALA A 83 -14.15 16.82 -9.68
N VAL A 84 -13.04 16.08 -9.83
CA VAL A 84 -12.99 14.63 -9.60
C VAL A 84 -13.21 14.31 -8.12
N VAL A 85 -12.57 15.04 -7.19
CA VAL A 85 -12.74 14.85 -5.74
C VAL A 85 -14.18 15.14 -5.31
N ILE A 86 -14.80 16.23 -5.78
CA ILE A 86 -16.19 16.59 -5.50
C ILE A 86 -17.14 15.49 -5.98
N LYS A 87 -16.96 14.99 -7.21
CA LYS A 87 -17.79 13.89 -7.74
C LYS A 87 -17.59 12.59 -6.96
N ALA A 88 -16.35 12.22 -6.65
CA ALA A 88 -16.02 11.03 -5.87
C ALA A 88 -16.65 11.10 -4.47
N THR A 89 -16.53 12.25 -3.80
CA THR A 89 -17.12 12.47 -2.48
C THR A 89 -18.65 12.45 -2.53
N ARG A 90 -19.25 13.01 -3.58
CA ARG A 90 -20.72 12.96 -3.74
C ARG A 90 -21.20 11.52 -3.91
N GLY A 91 -20.53 10.72 -4.74
CA GLY A 91 -20.83 9.29 -4.89
C GLY A 91 -20.69 8.51 -3.58
N LEU A 92 -19.64 8.78 -2.81
CA LEU A 92 -19.47 8.23 -1.46
C LEU A 92 -20.61 8.65 -0.52
N ALA A 93 -20.98 9.94 -0.52
CA ALA A 93 -22.09 10.44 0.29
C ALA A 93 -23.42 9.76 -0.06
N ASP A 94 -23.71 9.59 -1.35
CA ASP A 94 -24.93 8.90 -1.81
C ASP A 94 -24.94 7.42 -1.41
N TYR A 95 -23.77 6.76 -1.43
CA TYR A 95 -23.61 5.41 -0.90
C TYR A 95 -23.94 5.35 0.60
N LEU A 96 -23.32 6.24 1.38
CA LEU A 96 -23.51 6.28 2.84
C LEU A 96 -24.95 6.56 3.24
N ILE A 97 -25.63 7.50 2.55
CA ILE A 97 -27.05 7.82 2.79
C ILE A 97 -27.94 6.60 2.48
N ALA A 98 -27.68 5.90 1.38
CA ALA A 98 -28.47 4.73 0.99
C ALA A 98 -28.32 3.54 1.97
N HIS A 99 -27.20 3.48 2.71
CA HIS A 99 -26.89 2.39 3.65
C HIS A 99 -26.90 2.83 5.13
N ALA A 100 -27.49 3.98 5.43
CA ALA A 100 -27.40 4.58 6.77
C ALA A 100 -28.24 3.87 7.85
N ASP A 101 -29.14 2.98 7.51
CA ASP A 101 -30.06 2.29 8.44
C ASP A 101 -30.69 3.23 9.49
N GLY A 102 -31.01 4.47 9.06
CA GLY A 102 -31.57 5.52 9.92
C GLY A 102 -30.57 6.18 10.87
N ARG A 103 -29.25 5.89 10.77
CA ARG A 103 -28.19 6.52 11.58
C ARG A 103 -27.30 7.37 10.70
N THR A 104 -27.03 8.60 11.14
CA THR A 104 -26.06 9.48 10.49
C THR A 104 -24.76 9.45 11.31
N LEU A 105 -23.86 8.54 10.94
CA LEU A 105 -22.54 8.42 11.56
C LEU A 105 -21.53 9.34 10.85
N PRO A 106 -20.51 9.86 11.55
CA PRO A 106 -19.53 10.76 10.95
C PRO A 106 -18.63 10.04 9.94
N VAL A 107 -18.04 10.84 9.03
CA VAL A 107 -16.91 10.44 8.18
C VAL A 107 -15.65 11.09 8.71
N VAL A 108 -14.55 10.33 8.83
CA VAL A 108 -13.25 10.87 9.26
C VAL A 108 -12.43 11.27 8.03
N ILE A 109 -11.87 12.49 8.05
CA ILE A 109 -11.07 13.04 6.94
C ILE A 109 -9.67 13.38 7.42
N GLY A 110 -8.66 12.90 6.69
CA GLY A 110 -7.27 13.29 6.86
C GLY A 110 -6.57 13.48 5.52
N PHE A 111 -5.39 14.08 5.55
CA PHE A 111 -4.62 14.39 4.35
C PHE A 111 -3.11 14.44 4.65
N ASP A 112 -2.29 14.18 3.62
CA ASP A 112 -0.83 14.24 3.71
C ASP A 112 -0.28 15.66 3.42
N GLY A 113 1.05 15.80 3.32
CA GLY A 113 1.75 17.06 3.09
C GLY A 113 1.77 17.54 1.63
N ARG A 114 1.13 16.87 0.67
CA ARG A 114 1.16 17.25 -0.75
C ARG A 114 0.45 18.57 -0.99
N LEU A 115 0.89 19.31 -2.01
CA LEU A 115 0.45 20.68 -2.28
C LEU A 115 -1.07 20.82 -2.43
N SER A 116 -1.74 19.85 -3.08
CA SER A 116 -3.19 19.87 -3.31
C SER A 116 -4.00 19.17 -2.21
N SER A 117 -3.37 18.46 -1.26
CA SER A 117 -4.08 17.59 -0.32
C SER A 117 -5.03 18.33 0.61
N ARG A 118 -4.62 19.50 1.12
CA ARG A 118 -5.48 20.33 1.98
C ARG A 118 -6.73 20.82 1.24
N THR A 119 -6.58 21.26 -0.01
CA THR A 119 -7.71 21.74 -0.84
C THR A 119 -8.68 20.60 -1.13
N PHE A 120 -8.18 19.43 -1.50
CA PHE A 120 -9.02 18.26 -1.77
C PHE A 120 -9.71 17.75 -0.51
N ALA A 121 -9.06 17.85 0.66
CA ALA A 121 -9.68 17.52 1.94
C ALA A 121 -10.80 18.50 2.29
N ASP A 122 -10.61 19.81 2.08
CA ASP A 122 -11.65 20.83 2.31
C ASP A 122 -12.87 20.62 1.40
N ASP A 123 -12.65 20.33 0.11
CA ASP A 123 -13.73 19.96 -0.82
C ASP A 123 -14.48 18.70 -0.35
N THR A 124 -13.75 17.68 0.12
CA THR A 124 -14.33 16.43 0.66
C THR A 124 -15.21 16.73 1.86
N ILE A 125 -14.72 17.50 2.83
CA ILE A 125 -15.48 17.92 4.01
C ILE A 125 -16.73 18.69 3.56
N GLY A 126 -16.56 19.65 2.66
CA GLY A 126 -17.64 20.52 2.20
C GLY A 126 -18.78 19.77 1.50
N VAL A 127 -18.45 18.77 0.67
CA VAL A 127 -19.46 17.93 -0.02
C VAL A 127 -20.23 17.06 0.98
N LEU A 128 -19.54 16.44 1.95
CA LEU A 128 -20.19 15.63 2.98
C LEU A 128 -21.16 16.48 3.83
N LEU A 129 -20.74 17.64 4.26
CA LEU A 129 -21.61 18.59 4.98
C LEU A 129 -22.79 19.05 4.12
N GLY A 130 -22.54 19.35 2.84
CA GLY A 130 -23.58 19.68 1.87
C GLY A 130 -24.63 18.57 1.68
N ALA A 131 -24.23 17.32 1.90
CA ALA A 131 -25.10 16.13 1.90
C ALA A 131 -25.74 15.86 3.29
N GLY A 132 -25.44 16.65 4.33
CA GLY A 132 -25.95 16.46 5.69
C GLY A 132 -25.22 15.41 6.51
N ILE A 133 -24.03 14.97 6.08
CA ILE A 133 -23.20 13.98 6.78
C ILE A 133 -22.22 14.71 7.70
N PRO A 134 -22.21 14.45 9.03
CA PRO A 134 -21.25 15.04 9.94
C PRO A 134 -19.83 14.56 9.67
N VAL A 135 -18.83 15.40 9.95
CA VAL A 135 -17.43 15.13 9.65
C VAL A 135 -16.58 15.22 10.92
N ARG A 136 -15.60 14.34 11.04
CA ARG A 136 -14.46 14.44 11.94
C ARG A 136 -13.21 14.64 11.10
N PHE A 137 -12.43 15.67 11.35
CA PHE A 137 -11.32 16.01 10.46
C PHE A 137 -10.02 16.32 11.22
N PHE A 138 -8.91 16.04 10.59
CA PHE A 138 -7.60 16.55 11.00
C PHE A 138 -7.36 17.90 10.32
N ASP A 139 -6.95 18.90 11.06
CA ASP A 139 -6.71 20.27 10.58
C ASP A 139 -5.29 20.49 10.03
N SER A 140 -4.43 19.52 10.23
CA SER A 140 -3.04 19.49 9.77
C SER A 140 -2.71 18.16 9.11
N PRO A 141 -1.63 18.10 8.30
CA PRO A 141 -1.19 16.85 7.69
C PRO A 141 -0.98 15.73 8.71
N VAL A 142 -1.50 14.53 8.39
CA VAL A 142 -1.59 13.41 9.31
C VAL A 142 -1.27 12.09 8.61
N PRO A 143 -0.61 11.11 9.30
CA PRO A 143 -0.37 9.79 8.77
C PRO A 143 -1.66 9.03 8.44
N THR A 144 -1.64 8.30 7.32
CA THR A 144 -2.74 7.40 6.92
C THR A 144 -3.16 6.44 8.05
N PRO A 145 -2.25 5.75 8.77
CA PRO A 145 -2.64 4.85 9.86
C PRO A 145 -3.41 5.54 10.98
N LEU A 146 -3.10 6.80 11.30
CA LEU A 146 -3.82 7.51 12.37
C LEU A 146 -5.26 7.87 11.95
N VAL A 147 -5.50 8.14 10.66
CA VAL A 147 -6.87 8.36 10.14
C VAL A 147 -7.69 7.07 10.22
N ALA A 148 -7.13 5.95 9.79
CA ALA A 148 -7.78 4.64 9.88
C ALA A 148 -8.04 4.23 11.34
N TYR A 149 -7.10 4.53 12.24
CA TYR A 149 -7.27 4.36 13.67
C TYR A 149 -8.42 5.20 14.24
N ALA A 150 -8.44 6.49 13.91
CA ALA A 150 -9.50 7.41 14.35
C ALA A 150 -10.88 6.97 13.84
N ALA A 151 -10.98 6.51 12.59
CA ALA A 151 -12.22 5.99 12.03
C ALA A 151 -12.77 4.83 12.87
N ARG A 152 -11.90 3.89 13.27
CA ARG A 152 -12.26 2.77 14.13
C ARG A 152 -12.70 3.24 15.52
N GLN A 153 -11.96 4.14 16.16
CA GLN A 153 -12.23 4.60 17.52
C GLN A 153 -13.52 5.43 17.61
N LEU A 154 -13.82 6.20 16.58
CA LEU A 154 -15.02 7.05 16.51
C LEU A 154 -16.25 6.32 15.97
N GLY A 155 -16.14 5.06 15.57
CA GLY A 155 -17.24 4.31 14.96
C GLY A 155 -17.77 4.99 13.69
N ALA A 156 -16.88 5.53 12.87
CA ALA A 156 -17.23 6.28 11.68
C ALA A 156 -17.88 5.37 10.62
N SER A 157 -18.78 5.94 9.81
CA SER A 157 -19.39 5.23 8.67
C SER A 157 -18.40 5.02 7.53
N ALA A 158 -17.41 5.91 7.40
CA ALA A 158 -16.32 5.83 6.45
C ALA A 158 -15.14 6.70 6.91
N ALA A 159 -13.98 6.55 6.26
CA ALA A 159 -12.94 7.56 6.32
C ALA A 159 -12.35 7.81 4.93
N VAL A 160 -11.78 8.99 4.76
CA VAL A 160 -11.07 9.40 3.56
C VAL A 160 -9.68 9.93 3.93
N VAL A 161 -8.67 9.46 3.20
CA VAL A 161 -7.32 10.02 3.28
C VAL A 161 -6.93 10.55 1.91
N VAL A 162 -6.66 11.85 1.86
CA VAL A 162 -6.17 12.50 0.64
C VAL A 162 -4.65 12.36 0.59
N THR A 163 -4.16 11.43 -0.23
CA THR A 163 -2.73 11.10 -0.37
C THR A 163 -2.46 10.30 -1.63
N ALA A 164 -1.30 10.46 -2.22
CA ALA A 164 -0.77 9.54 -3.23
C ALA A 164 0.34 8.62 -2.67
N SER A 165 0.47 8.50 -1.34
CA SER A 165 1.51 7.69 -0.69
C SER A 165 2.91 8.06 -1.23
N HIS A 166 3.65 7.11 -1.78
CA HIS A 166 5.02 7.26 -2.29
C HIS A 166 5.12 7.75 -3.75
N ASN A 167 4.03 8.11 -4.42
CA ASN A 167 4.10 8.61 -5.81
C ASN A 167 4.84 9.96 -5.88
N PRO A 168 5.39 10.33 -7.07
CA PRO A 168 6.03 11.62 -7.30
C PRO A 168 5.17 12.83 -6.90
N PRO A 169 5.77 14.04 -6.75
CA PRO A 169 5.09 15.23 -6.24
C PRO A 169 3.88 15.67 -7.06
N GLU A 170 3.87 15.43 -8.36
CA GLU A 170 2.77 15.75 -9.27
C GLU A 170 1.52 14.88 -9.09
N TYR A 171 1.58 13.81 -8.28
CA TYR A 171 0.43 12.93 -8.02
C TYR A 171 -0.32 13.32 -6.76
N ASN A 172 -1.63 13.03 -6.76
CA ASN A 172 -2.44 12.95 -5.55
C ASN A 172 -3.45 11.79 -5.67
N GLY A 173 -4.18 11.52 -4.58
CA GLY A 173 -5.11 10.42 -4.52
C GLY A 173 -6.18 10.60 -3.43
N TYR A 174 -7.07 9.61 -3.35
CA TYR A 174 -8.24 9.62 -2.49
C TYR A 174 -8.52 8.19 -2.01
N LYS A 175 -7.98 7.83 -0.84
CA LYS A 175 -8.19 6.52 -0.21
C LYS A 175 -9.52 6.53 0.56
N VAL A 176 -10.32 5.47 0.41
CA VAL A 176 -11.61 5.31 1.12
C VAL A 176 -11.58 4.08 2.01
N TYR A 177 -12.02 4.26 3.26
CA TYR A 177 -12.18 3.22 4.27
C TYR A 177 -13.66 3.03 4.57
N ALA A 178 -14.08 1.78 4.71
CA ALA A 178 -15.46 1.44 5.09
C ALA A 178 -15.70 1.57 6.60
N ALA A 179 -16.91 1.33 7.05
CA ALA A 179 -17.29 1.38 8.47
C ALA A 179 -16.48 0.41 9.36
N ASN A 180 -15.89 -0.63 8.80
CA ASN A 180 -14.97 -1.51 9.51
C ASN A 180 -13.54 -0.94 9.62
N ALA A 181 -13.29 0.30 9.20
CA ALA A 181 -12.00 0.99 9.18
C ALA A 181 -10.89 0.26 8.37
N ALA A 182 -11.24 -0.66 7.48
CA ALA A 182 -10.39 -1.19 6.43
C ALA A 182 -10.73 -0.52 5.09
N GLN A 183 -9.78 -0.45 4.16
CA GLN A 183 -10.06 0.07 2.82
C GLN A 183 -11.18 -0.74 2.14
N ILE A 184 -11.96 -0.05 1.31
CA ILE A 184 -13.09 -0.65 0.60
C ILE A 184 -12.66 -1.79 -0.33
N VAL A 185 -13.53 -2.80 -0.41
CA VAL A 185 -13.38 -3.97 -1.28
C VAL A 185 -14.71 -4.22 -2.00
N PRO A 186 -14.73 -4.99 -3.09
CA PRO A 186 -16.00 -5.40 -3.71
C PRO A 186 -16.98 -6.02 -2.70
N PRO A 187 -18.29 -5.73 -2.80
CA PRO A 187 -18.95 -4.90 -3.83
C PRO A 187 -19.02 -3.40 -3.53
N ILE A 188 -18.48 -2.94 -2.37
CA ILE A 188 -18.61 -1.55 -1.89
C ILE A 188 -17.98 -0.55 -2.88
N ASP A 189 -16.78 -0.84 -3.39
CA ASP A 189 -16.09 -0.01 -4.37
C ASP A 189 -16.88 0.14 -5.68
N GLN A 190 -17.53 -0.92 -6.14
CA GLN A 190 -18.37 -0.93 -7.35
C GLN A 190 -19.64 -0.10 -7.16
N ASP A 191 -20.31 -0.21 -6.00
CA ASP A 191 -21.50 0.59 -5.70
C ASP A 191 -21.17 2.08 -5.57
N ILE A 192 -20.06 2.43 -4.89
CA ILE A 192 -19.59 3.81 -4.83
C ILE A 192 -19.28 4.32 -6.24
N ARG A 193 -18.59 3.53 -7.07
CA ARG A 193 -18.26 3.90 -8.45
C ARG A 193 -19.52 4.19 -9.27
N ALA A 194 -20.52 3.32 -9.24
CA ALA A 194 -21.77 3.53 -9.96
C ALA A 194 -22.45 4.86 -9.56
N ARG A 195 -22.35 5.24 -8.27
CA ARG A 195 -22.88 6.51 -7.77
C ARG A 195 -22.04 7.71 -8.22
N ILE A 196 -20.71 7.57 -8.28
CA ILE A 196 -19.81 8.62 -8.83
C ILE A 196 -20.18 8.89 -10.30
N ASP A 197 -20.37 7.84 -11.08
CA ASP A 197 -20.70 7.96 -12.50
C ASP A 197 -22.09 8.59 -12.72
N ALA A 198 -23.03 8.41 -11.77
CA ALA A 198 -24.34 9.07 -11.78
C ALA A 198 -24.29 10.57 -11.45
N VAL A 199 -23.18 11.11 -10.91
CA VAL A 199 -23.04 12.55 -10.66
C VAL A 199 -22.85 13.31 -11.96
N ALA A 200 -23.89 13.98 -12.42
CA ALA A 200 -23.90 14.66 -13.72
C ALA A 200 -22.81 15.75 -13.84
N SER A 201 -22.61 16.56 -12.80
CA SER A 201 -21.63 17.67 -12.81
C SER A 201 -21.14 18.02 -11.40
N ALA A 202 -19.84 18.25 -11.25
CA ALA A 202 -19.24 18.72 -10.02
C ALA A 202 -19.77 20.10 -9.60
N SER A 203 -20.02 21.01 -10.54
CA SER A 203 -20.53 22.36 -10.28
C SER A 203 -21.97 22.39 -9.71
N ARG A 204 -22.73 21.29 -9.82
CA ARG A 204 -24.09 21.15 -9.26
C ARG A 204 -24.09 20.48 -7.88
N VAL A 205 -22.96 19.97 -7.42
CA VAL A 205 -22.88 19.37 -6.09
C VAL A 205 -22.92 20.46 -5.03
N LYS A 206 -23.81 20.30 -4.04
CA LYS A 206 -23.86 21.22 -2.90
C LYS A 206 -22.59 21.07 -2.08
N LEU A 207 -21.88 22.16 -1.88
CA LEU A 207 -20.58 22.24 -1.21
C LEU A 207 -20.60 23.37 -0.18
N VAL A 208 -20.14 23.09 1.04
CA VAL A 208 -19.79 24.08 2.06
C VAL A 208 -18.29 24.39 1.94
N SER A 209 -17.93 25.58 1.49
CA SER A 209 -16.53 25.92 1.21
C SER A 209 -15.78 26.43 2.45
N GLY A 210 -14.47 26.19 2.50
CA GLY A 210 -13.55 26.80 3.46
C GLY A 210 -13.69 26.27 4.90
N VAL A 211 -14.20 25.06 5.10
CA VAL A 211 -14.49 24.50 6.44
C VAL A 211 -13.23 24.37 7.30
N LEU A 212 -12.10 24.00 6.70
CA LEU A 212 -10.81 23.92 7.41
C LEU A 212 -10.31 25.28 7.93
N ALA A 213 -10.79 26.40 7.36
CA ALA A 213 -10.42 27.75 7.78
C ALA A 213 -11.45 28.39 8.70
N THR A 214 -12.76 28.17 8.45
CA THR A 214 -13.85 28.90 9.13
C THR A 214 -14.62 28.05 10.15
N GLY A 215 -14.47 26.71 10.09
CA GLY A 215 -15.25 25.78 10.89
C GLY A 215 -16.69 25.60 10.39
N HIS A 216 -17.40 24.64 10.97
CA HIS A 216 -18.83 24.38 10.72
C HIS A 216 -19.42 23.59 11.88
N ALA A 217 -20.71 23.79 12.22
CA ALA A 217 -21.36 23.16 13.37
C ALA A 217 -21.39 21.61 13.34
N GLN A 218 -21.39 21.02 12.14
CA GLN A 218 -21.36 19.55 11.95
C GLN A 218 -19.97 19.02 11.61
N ALA A 219 -18.93 19.85 11.65
CA ALA A 219 -17.53 19.49 11.45
C ALA A 219 -16.76 19.69 12.75
N GLU A 220 -16.19 18.61 13.28
CA GLU A 220 -15.45 18.62 14.53
C GLU A 220 -14.02 18.14 14.30
N ARG A 221 -13.05 18.90 14.83
CA ARG A 221 -11.65 18.51 14.78
C ARG A 221 -11.42 17.25 15.61
N VAL A 222 -10.65 16.31 15.07
CA VAL A 222 -10.13 15.16 15.84
C VAL A 222 -9.14 15.71 16.88
N SER A 223 -9.38 15.41 18.16
CA SER A 223 -8.54 15.92 19.25
C SER A 223 -7.17 15.26 19.29
N ASP A 224 -6.20 15.95 19.88
CA ASP A 224 -4.85 15.43 20.07
C ASP A 224 -4.81 14.16 20.98
N GLU A 225 -5.84 13.99 21.83
CA GLU A 225 -6.04 12.76 22.62
C GLU A 225 -6.15 11.50 21.74
N MET A 226 -6.57 11.64 20.49
CA MET A 226 -6.62 10.50 19.56
C MET A 226 -5.22 9.95 19.29
N PHE A 227 -4.23 10.82 19.16
CA PHE A 227 -2.84 10.40 19.01
C PHE A 227 -2.29 9.77 20.31
N GLU A 228 -2.62 10.33 21.47
CA GLU A 228 -2.23 9.72 22.76
C GLU A 228 -2.81 8.32 22.94
N ARG A 229 -4.06 8.12 22.55
CA ARG A 229 -4.70 6.79 22.57
C ARG A 229 -4.01 5.83 21.61
N TYR A 230 -3.65 6.30 20.40
CA TYR A 230 -2.89 5.50 19.46
C TYR A 230 -1.54 5.08 20.03
N LEU A 231 -0.78 6.00 20.63
CA LEU A 231 0.49 5.71 21.30
C LEU A 231 0.33 4.66 22.40
N HIS A 232 -0.74 4.77 23.20
CA HIS A 232 -1.03 3.80 24.24
C HIS A 232 -1.34 2.40 23.69
N GLU A 233 -2.09 2.31 22.59
CA GLU A 233 -2.34 1.02 21.94
C GLU A 233 -1.07 0.45 21.31
N VAL A 234 -0.19 1.28 20.73
CA VAL A 234 1.13 0.86 20.23
C VAL A 234 1.97 0.26 21.36
N ASP A 235 2.02 0.92 22.52
CA ASP A 235 2.73 0.37 23.68
C ASP A 235 2.18 -1.01 24.12
N SER A 236 0.87 -1.21 24.01
CA SER A 236 0.21 -2.44 24.46
C SER A 236 0.50 -3.67 23.59
N VAL A 237 0.92 -3.47 22.35
CA VAL A 237 1.24 -4.58 21.42
C VAL A 237 2.73 -4.88 21.35
N ARG A 238 3.58 -4.05 21.96
CA ARG A 238 5.03 -4.26 21.98
C ARG A 238 5.36 -5.53 22.76
N PRO A 239 6.21 -6.43 22.25
CA PRO A 239 6.68 -7.59 23.00
C PRO A 239 7.35 -7.19 24.31
N VAL A 240 7.07 -7.92 25.40
CA VAL A 240 7.69 -7.68 26.71
C VAL A 240 9.02 -8.41 26.77
N VAL A 241 10.10 -7.72 26.41
CA VAL A 241 11.47 -8.25 26.35
C VAL A 241 12.48 -7.22 26.91
N ALA A 242 13.66 -7.70 27.29
CA ALA A 242 14.77 -6.80 27.59
C ALA A 242 15.21 -6.04 26.33
N ARG A 243 15.52 -4.75 26.48
CA ARG A 243 15.95 -3.87 25.39
C ARG A 243 17.17 -3.03 25.82
N ASP A 244 18.09 -2.84 24.92
CA ASP A 244 19.15 -1.86 25.08
C ASP A 244 18.74 -0.51 24.45
N PHE A 245 18.25 0.40 25.29
CA PHE A 245 17.80 1.73 24.86
C PHE A 245 18.94 2.67 24.42
N SER A 246 20.20 2.22 24.47
CA SER A 246 21.32 2.94 23.88
C SER A 246 21.39 2.79 22.35
N LEU A 247 20.47 2.01 21.74
CA LEU A 247 20.38 1.82 20.29
C LEU A 247 20.35 3.17 19.57
N ARG A 248 21.29 3.38 18.64
CA ARG A 248 21.37 4.59 17.81
C ARG A 248 20.58 4.35 16.51
N VAL A 249 19.53 5.14 16.32
CA VAL A 249 18.61 5.03 15.18
C VAL A 249 18.66 6.33 14.38
N VAL A 250 18.83 6.22 13.06
CA VAL A 250 18.56 7.32 12.12
C VAL A 250 17.19 7.15 11.53
N TYR A 251 16.44 8.25 11.43
CA TYR A 251 15.10 8.25 10.89
C TYR A 251 14.88 9.34 9.84
N THR A 252 14.17 9.00 8.76
CA THR A 252 13.65 9.97 7.79
C THR A 252 12.19 9.72 7.43
N PRO A 253 11.33 10.75 7.46
CA PRO A 253 10.00 10.72 6.88
C PRO A 253 10.01 11.07 5.37
N MET A 254 11.15 11.35 4.75
CA MET A 254 11.29 11.76 3.34
C MET A 254 10.34 12.92 2.97
N HIS A 255 10.35 14.01 3.74
CA HIS A 255 9.41 15.13 3.62
C HIS A 255 7.93 14.75 3.82
N GLY A 256 7.67 13.57 4.37
CA GLY A 256 6.32 13.10 4.67
C GLY A 256 5.84 13.50 6.05
N VAL A 257 4.64 13.03 6.39
CA VAL A 257 3.95 13.41 7.64
C VAL A 257 4.37 12.59 8.87
N GLY A 258 5.21 11.56 8.71
CA GLY A 258 5.61 10.65 9.80
C GLY A 258 6.48 11.29 10.88
N GLY A 259 7.20 12.40 10.58
CA GLY A 259 8.28 12.95 11.41
C GLY A 259 7.94 13.15 12.87
N ARG A 260 6.94 13.98 13.17
CA ARG A 260 6.53 14.28 14.56
C ARG A 260 5.98 13.04 15.27
N PHE A 261 5.28 12.16 14.53
CA PHE A 261 4.61 11.00 15.10
C PHE A 261 5.59 9.90 15.51
N VAL A 262 6.58 9.63 14.66
CA VAL A 262 7.64 8.66 14.98
C VAL A 262 8.51 9.17 16.12
N ARG A 263 8.90 10.47 16.12
CA ARG A 263 9.67 11.05 17.24
C ARG A 263 8.93 10.88 18.57
N ALA A 264 7.65 11.26 18.64
CA ALA A 264 6.85 11.12 19.86
C ALA A 264 6.69 9.64 20.28
N THR A 265 6.52 8.72 19.32
CA THR A 265 6.43 7.28 19.58
C THR A 265 7.73 6.74 20.19
N PHE A 266 8.89 7.12 19.65
CA PHE A 266 10.20 6.68 20.14
C PHE A 266 10.54 7.31 21.48
N GLU A 267 10.26 8.60 21.67
CA GLU A 267 10.45 9.30 22.95
C GLU A 267 9.64 8.64 24.07
N ARG A 268 8.34 8.41 23.84
CA ARG A 268 7.47 7.71 24.77
C ARG A 268 7.97 6.30 25.09
N ALA A 269 8.53 5.61 24.10
CA ALA A 269 9.09 4.28 24.23
C ALA A 269 10.45 4.23 24.97
N GLY A 270 11.08 5.37 25.24
CA GLY A 270 12.34 5.50 25.97
C GLY A 270 13.60 5.52 25.08
N TYR A 271 13.44 5.64 23.75
CA TYR A 271 14.59 5.75 22.82
C TYR A 271 15.08 7.19 22.71
N ALA A 272 16.19 7.53 23.37
CA ALA A 272 16.77 8.87 23.37
C ALA A 272 17.71 9.14 22.16
N ASN A 273 18.19 8.11 21.48
CA ASN A 273 19.19 8.23 20.41
C ASN A 273 18.54 8.10 19.01
N LEU A 274 17.42 8.80 18.79
CA LEU A 274 16.77 8.92 17.48
C LEU A 274 17.29 10.20 16.79
N HIS A 275 18.02 10.03 15.69
CA HIS A 275 18.58 11.10 14.89
C HIS A 275 17.78 11.28 13.61
N SER A 276 17.03 12.37 13.50
CA SER A 276 16.24 12.67 12.29
C SER A 276 17.12 13.34 11.22
N VAL A 277 16.91 12.98 9.95
CA VAL A 277 17.49 13.71 8.81
C VAL A 277 16.83 15.08 8.74
N ALA A 278 17.60 16.13 9.10
CA ALA A 278 17.05 17.48 9.30
C ALA A 278 16.37 18.04 8.02
N GLU A 279 17.00 17.83 6.87
CA GLU A 279 16.54 18.31 5.57
C GLU A 279 15.20 17.68 5.14
N GLN A 280 14.83 16.52 5.69
CA GLN A 280 13.65 15.76 5.32
C GLN A 280 12.62 15.65 6.45
N SER A 281 12.87 16.31 7.60
CA SER A 281 12.12 16.07 8.85
C SER A 281 10.70 16.65 8.86
N GLU A 282 10.43 17.69 8.08
CA GLU A 282 9.15 18.37 8.01
C GLU A 282 8.43 18.07 6.68
N PRO A 283 7.09 18.03 6.69
CA PRO A 283 6.30 17.80 5.48
C PRO A 283 6.53 18.87 4.41
N ASP A 284 6.94 18.46 3.21
CA ASP A 284 7.08 19.30 2.04
C ASP A 284 6.58 18.56 0.79
N GLY A 285 5.46 18.99 0.24
CA GLY A 285 4.81 18.35 -0.92
C GLY A 285 5.59 18.46 -2.24
N SER A 286 6.68 19.25 -2.28
CA SER A 286 7.59 19.33 -3.42
C SER A 286 8.70 18.28 -3.40
N PHE A 287 8.94 17.63 -2.26
CA PHE A 287 9.96 16.60 -2.03
C PHE A 287 11.37 17.00 -2.55
N PRO A 288 11.94 18.14 -2.10
CA PRO A 288 13.08 18.78 -2.76
C PRO A 288 14.37 17.95 -2.76
N THR A 289 14.53 16.97 -1.86
CA THR A 289 15.74 16.14 -1.79
C THR A 289 15.57 14.75 -2.39
N VAL A 290 14.33 14.36 -2.77
CA VAL A 290 14.01 13.05 -3.35
C VAL A 290 13.05 13.22 -4.52
N ARG A 291 13.50 12.94 -5.73
CA ARG A 291 12.66 13.05 -6.93
C ARG A 291 11.44 12.12 -6.87
N PHE A 292 11.59 10.97 -6.25
CA PHE A 292 10.56 9.96 -6.07
C PHE A 292 10.58 9.51 -4.60
N PRO A 293 9.61 9.95 -3.76
CA PRO A 293 9.64 9.74 -2.31
C PRO A 293 9.21 8.31 -1.93
N ASN A 294 9.84 7.31 -2.56
CA ASN A 294 9.65 5.90 -2.27
C ASN A 294 10.95 5.35 -1.65
N PRO A 295 10.93 4.78 -0.44
CA PRO A 295 12.12 4.24 0.18
C PRO A 295 12.81 3.10 -0.60
N GLU A 296 12.12 2.49 -1.57
CA GLU A 296 12.67 1.44 -2.44
C GLU A 296 13.47 2.00 -3.63
N GLU A 297 13.34 3.31 -3.90
CA GLU A 297 14.03 3.91 -5.05
C GLU A 297 15.52 4.16 -4.75
N PRO A 298 16.38 3.92 -5.74
CA PRO A 298 17.81 4.23 -5.61
C PRO A 298 18.03 5.70 -5.24
N GLY A 299 18.86 5.93 -4.21
CA GLY A 299 19.20 7.28 -3.73
C GLY A 299 18.20 7.87 -2.72
N ALA A 300 17.01 7.31 -2.52
CA ALA A 300 16.02 7.84 -1.58
C ALA A 300 16.53 7.89 -0.13
N LEU A 301 17.44 6.98 0.25
CA LEU A 301 18.00 6.87 1.60
C LEU A 301 19.45 7.39 1.73
N ASP A 302 19.95 8.12 0.73
CA ASP A 302 21.36 8.58 0.75
C ASP A 302 21.64 9.52 1.93
N LEU A 303 20.79 10.52 2.19
CA LEU A 303 20.95 11.44 3.32
C LEU A 303 20.86 10.70 4.67
N ALA A 304 19.95 9.74 4.79
CA ALA A 304 19.83 8.92 5.99
C ALA A 304 21.08 8.05 6.20
N THR A 305 21.62 7.48 5.13
CA THR A 305 22.85 6.68 5.17
C THR A 305 24.08 7.54 5.50
N GLU A 306 24.14 8.77 4.98
CA GLU A 306 25.21 9.72 5.32
C GLU A 306 25.16 10.11 6.81
N LEU A 307 23.97 10.45 7.32
CA LEU A 307 23.79 10.75 8.74
C LEU A 307 24.13 9.53 9.60
N ALA A 308 23.72 8.33 9.20
CA ALA A 308 23.99 7.09 9.92
C ALA A 308 25.49 6.82 10.11
N ARG A 309 26.30 7.09 9.08
CA ARG A 309 27.76 7.01 9.20
C ARG A 309 28.34 8.02 10.17
N LYS A 310 27.78 9.26 10.24
CA LYS A 310 28.25 10.32 11.14
C LYS A 310 27.97 10.00 12.61
N VAL A 311 26.82 9.36 12.90
CA VAL A 311 26.40 9.04 14.27
C VAL A 311 26.66 7.58 14.65
N ASP A 312 27.28 6.81 13.76
CA ASP A 312 27.53 5.38 13.92
C ASP A 312 26.23 4.63 14.29
N ALA A 313 25.18 4.82 13.48
CA ALA A 313 23.86 4.27 13.73
C ALA A 313 23.83 2.74 13.55
N GLU A 314 23.01 2.07 14.37
CA GLU A 314 22.82 0.62 14.32
C GLU A 314 21.57 0.25 13.51
N LEU A 315 20.72 1.25 13.21
CA LEU A 315 19.48 1.07 12.45
C LEU A 315 19.14 2.39 11.73
N ILE A 316 18.75 2.29 10.46
CA ILE A 316 18.12 3.37 9.70
C ILE A 316 16.67 2.95 9.47
N LEU A 317 15.73 3.87 9.71
CA LEU A 317 14.30 3.70 9.45
C LEU A 317 13.82 4.82 8.54
N ALA A 318 12.95 4.49 7.59
CA ALA A 318 12.35 5.48 6.70
C ALA A 318 10.86 5.15 6.46
N ASN A 319 10.01 6.17 6.55
CA ASN A 319 8.62 6.06 6.10
C ASN A 319 8.44 6.75 4.74
N ASP A 320 7.47 6.29 3.97
CA ASP A 320 6.95 7.01 2.83
C ASP A 320 6.10 8.23 3.27
N PRO A 321 5.72 9.13 2.35
CA PRO A 321 5.12 10.42 2.73
C PRO A 321 3.87 10.37 3.61
N ASP A 322 3.04 9.33 3.54
CA ASP A 322 1.86 9.16 4.40
C ASP A 322 2.07 8.18 5.55
N ALA A 323 3.33 7.74 5.74
CA ALA A 323 3.82 6.94 6.86
C ALA A 323 3.08 5.60 7.05
N ASP A 324 2.51 5.03 5.98
CA ASP A 324 1.91 3.71 6.03
C ASP A 324 2.92 2.58 5.73
N ARG A 325 4.13 2.91 5.21
CA ARG A 325 5.21 1.96 4.93
C ARG A 325 6.44 2.21 5.80
N LEU A 326 7.30 1.19 5.83
CA LEU A 326 8.59 1.24 6.55
C LEU A 326 9.69 0.57 5.74
N ALA A 327 10.78 1.29 5.47
CA ALA A 327 12.04 0.72 5.06
C ALA A 327 13.04 0.72 6.23
N ALA A 328 13.95 -0.24 6.21
CA ALA A 328 15.01 -0.36 7.20
C ALA A 328 16.37 -0.67 6.55
N CYS A 329 17.44 -0.01 7.02
CA CYS A 329 18.82 -0.38 6.68
C CYS A 329 19.61 -0.70 7.95
N VAL A 330 20.54 -1.63 7.82
CA VAL A 330 21.40 -2.09 8.91
C VAL A 330 22.87 -2.10 8.48
N PRO A 331 23.82 -1.86 9.39
CA PRO A 331 25.23 -1.96 9.07
C PRO A 331 25.63 -3.43 8.92
N THR A 332 26.45 -3.71 7.93
CA THR A 332 27.17 -4.99 7.80
C THR A 332 28.43 -4.99 8.68
N ALA A 333 29.08 -6.13 8.83
CA ALA A 333 30.36 -6.25 9.54
C ALA A 333 31.47 -5.33 8.97
N THR A 334 31.35 -4.88 7.71
CA THR A 334 32.29 -3.94 7.08
C THR A 334 31.89 -2.47 7.25
N GLY A 335 30.81 -2.17 8.00
CA GLY A 335 30.28 -0.82 8.20
C GLY A 335 29.48 -0.26 7.03
N ARG A 336 29.27 -1.04 5.95
CA ARG A 336 28.37 -0.66 4.86
C ARG A 336 26.93 -0.87 5.29
N TYR A 337 26.06 0.12 5.08
CA TYR A 337 24.63 -0.05 5.28
C TYR A 337 24.00 -0.81 4.10
N VAL A 338 23.13 -1.76 4.42
CA VAL A 338 22.33 -2.52 3.45
C VAL A 338 20.85 -2.36 3.80
N GLN A 339 20.06 -2.11 2.80
CA GLN A 339 18.61 -2.06 2.96
C GLN A 339 18.05 -3.48 3.03
N LEU A 340 17.25 -3.75 4.04
CA LEU A 340 16.49 -4.99 4.14
C LEU A 340 15.29 -4.93 3.17
N THR A 341 15.04 -6.04 2.49
CA THR A 341 13.83 -6.15 1.65
C THR A 341 12.57 -6.17 2.51
N GLY A 342 11.43 -5.83 1.91
CA GLY A 342 10.15 -5.90 2.62
C GLY A 342 9.84 -7.29 3.17
N ASN A 343 10.25 -8.34 2.46
CA ASN A 343 10.17 -9.72 2.96
C ASN A 343 11.06 -9.96 4.19
N GLN A 344 12.30 -9.46 4.18
CA GLN A 344 13.22 -9.62 5.32
C GLN A 344 12.71 -8.91 6.57
N VAL A 345 12.23 -7.68 6.45
CA VAL A 345 11.61 -6.95 7.57
C VAL A 345 10.33 -7.67 8.02
N GLY A 346 9.50 -8.12 7.07
CA GLY A 346 8.25 -8.85 7.36
C GLY A 346 8.46 -10.11 8.19
N ILE A 347 9.42 -10.97 7.82
CA ILE A 347 9.70 -12.21 8.57
C ILE A 347 10.37 -11.94 9.93
N LEU A 348 11.21 -10.89 10.04
CA LEU A 348 11.81 -10.49 11.30
C LEU A 348 10.73 -10.04 12.29
N LEU A 349 9.82 -9.17 11.86
CA LEU A 349 8.71 -8.69 12.68
C LEU A 349 7.75 -9.83 13.04
N ALA A 350 7.40 -10.68 12.07
CA ALA A 350 6.48 -11.80 12.30
C ALA A 350 7.02 -12.78 13.35
N ASP A 351 8.29 -13.20 13.21
CA ASP A 351 8.92 -14.11 14.17
C ASP A 351 9.01 -13.47 15.57
N PHE A 352 9.38 -12.19 15.65
CA PHE A 352 9.46 -11.48 16.92
C PHE A 352 8.09 -11.35 17.60
N MET A 353 7.05 -11.01 16.85
CA MET A 353 5.69 -10.92 17.36
C MET A 353 5.16 -12.28 17.81
N LEU A 354 5.38 -13.34 17.03
CA LEU A 354 4.91 -14.69 17.36
C LEU A 354 5.66 -15.31 18.54
N ALA A 355 6.97 -15.08 18.64
CA ALA A 355 7.77 -15.59 19.77
C ALA A 355 7.33 -15.02 21.12
N HIS A 356 6.73 -13.83 21.13
CA HIS A 356 6.34 -13.09 22.34
C HIS A 356 4.84 -12.81 22.40
N ALA A 357 4.03 -13.36 21.47
CA ALA A 357 2.58 -13.24 21.51
C ALA A 357 2.02 -13.90 22.76
N LEU A 358 1.02 -13.29 23.35
CA LEU A 358 0.27 -13.88 24.45
C LEU A 358 -0.37 -15.22 24.01
N ARG A 359 -0.26 -16.25 24.85
CA ARG A 359 -0.52 -17.66 24.57
C ARG A 359 -1.95 -18.06 24.21
N ALA A 360 -2.90 -17.16 24.06
CA ALA A 360 -4.28 -17.50 23.64
C ALA A 360 -5.06 -16.24 23.25
N PRO A 361 -5.94 -16.31 22.26
CA PRO A 361 -6.24 -17.40 21.31
C PRO A 361 -5.10 -17.60 20.30
N ARG A 362 -5.18 -18.68 19.46
CA ARG A 362 -4.19 -18.98 18.41
C ARG A 362 -3.91 -17.76 17.55
N ALA A 363 -2.63 -17.38 17.42
CA ALA A 363 -2.24 -16.22 16.63
C ALA A 363 -2.52 -16.44 15.14
N LEU A 364 -2.93 -15.36 14.45
CA LEU A 364 -3.07 -15.29 12.99
C LEU A 364 -2.02 -14.33 12.44
N VAL A 365 -1.29 -14.79 11.43
CA VAL A 365 -0.45 -13.92 10.59
C VAL A 365 -0.88 -14.04 9.13
N ALA A 366 -0.76 -12.94 8.39
CA ALA A 366 -1.18 -12.91 6.99
C ALA A 366 -0.18 -12.16 6.10
N SER A 367 -0.11 -12.53 4.82
CA SER A 367 0.67 -11.79 3.82
C SER A 367 -0.01 -11.79 2.46
N SER A 368 0.43 -10.87 1.59
CA SER A 368 0.04 -10.91 0.19
C SER A 368 0.56 -12.19 -0.49
N ILE A 369 -0.15 -12.65 -1.51
CA ILE A 369 0.25 -13.84 -2.28
C ILE A 369 1.61 -13.68 -2.97
N VAL A 370 2.07 -12.47 -3.21
CA VAL A 370 3.37 -12.17 -3.82
C VAL A 370 4.49 -11.95 -2.80
N SER A 371 4.18 -11.96 -1.50
CA SER A 371 5.17 -11.92 -0.42
C SER A 371 5.79 -13.31 -0.18
N SER A 372 6.92 -13.34 0.53
CA SER A 372 7.68 -14.57 0.75
C SER A 372 6.88 -15.68 1.44
N PRO A 373 6.86 -16.91 0.91
CA PRO A 373 6.25 -18.06 1.57
C PRO A 373 6.88 -18.44 2.91
N MET A 374 8.06 -17.90 3.24
CA MET A 374 8.75 -18.16 4.50
C MET A 374 7.89 -17.82 5.73
N LEU A 375 6.97 -16.84 5.63
CA LEU A 375 6.03 -16.54 6.72
C LEU A 375 5.21 -17.76 7.12
N GLY A 376 4.80 -18.60 6.14
CA GLY A 376 4.07 -19.83 6.42
C GLY A 376 4.87 -20.83 7.25
N ALA A 377 6.18 -21.00 6.95
CA ALA A 377 7.06 -21.87 7.73
C ALA A 377 7.28 -21.34 9.17
N ILE A 378 7.46 -20.03 9.32
CA ILE A 378 7.57 -19.37 10.64
C ILE A 378 6.27 -19.56 11.43
N ALA A 379 5.12 -19.28 10.82
CA ALA A 379 3.82 -19.45 11.46
C ALA A 379 3.60 -20.90 11.95
N GLN A 380 3.93 -21.88 11.11
CA GLN A 380 3.86 -23.30 11.47
C GLN A 380 4.73 -23.63 12.69
N ALA A 381 5.96 -23.15 12.73
CA ALA A 381 6.88 -23.37 13.84
C ALA A 381 6.36 -22.79 15.18
N HIS A 382 5.64 -21.68 15.12
CA HIS A 382 5.00 -21.05 16.28
C HIS A 382 3.57 -21.56 16.57
N GLY A 383 3.04 -22.54 15.80
CA GLY A 383 1.66 -23.03 15.93
C GLY A 383 0.60 -21.98 15.58
N ALA A 384 0.98 -20.92 14.84
CA ALA A 384 0.08 -19.88 14.39
C ALA A 384 -0.72 -20.27 13.14
N ARG A 385 -1.86 -19.62 12.93
CA ARG A 385 -2.62 -19.66 11.67
C ARG A 385 -1.94 -18.73 10.66
N PHE A 386 -1.67 -19.24 9.47
CA PHE A 386 -1.17 -18.44 8.35
C PHE A 386 -2.23 -18.29 7.28
N GLU A 387 -2.36 -17.10 6.71
CA GLU A 387 -3.26 -16.81 5.60
C GLU A 387 -2.58 -16.01 4.50
N GLN A 388 -2.90 -16.35 3.24
CA GLN A 388 -2.49 -15.59 2.08
C GLN A 388 -3.69 -14.86 1.46
N THR A 389 -3.46 -13.64 0.99
CA THR A 389 -4.49 -12.81 0.36
C THR A 389 -4.01 -12.28 -0.98
N LEU A 390 -4.90 -11.71 -1.79
CA LEU A 390 -4.46 -10.90 -2.92
C LEU A 390 -3.62 -9.70 -2.45
N THR A 391 -2.88 -9.12 -3.39
CA THR A 391 -2.16 -7.85 -3.18
C THR A 391 -3.14 -6.72 -2.89
N GLY A 392 -2.80 -5.91 -1.90
CA GLY A 392 -3.59 -4.82 -1.36
C GLY A 392 -3.96 -5.11 0.10
N PHE A 393 -3.49 -4.25 1.00
CA PHE A 393 -3.63 -4.47 2.45
C PHE A 393 -5.10 -4.59 2.90
N LYS A 394 -6.02 -4.04 2.10
CA LYS A 394 -7.47 -4.23 2.26
C LYS A 394 -7.87 -5.71 2.38
N TRP A 395 -7.20 -6.58 1.66
CA TRP A 395 -7.47 -8.01 1.72
C TRP A 395 -6.96 -8.65 3.01
N ILE A 396 -5.74 -8.27 3.45
CA ILE A 396 -5.18 -8.74 4.73
C ILE A 396 -6.10 -8.33 5.89
N ALA A 397 -6.52 -7.05 5.92
CA ALA A 397 -7.38 -6.53 6.97
C ALA A 397 -8.75 -7.24 7.00
N ASN A 398 -9.39 -7.41 5.84
CA ASN A 398 -10.70 -8.07 5.77
C ASN A 398 -10.59 -9.58 6.07
N ALA A 399 -9.53 -10.27 5.61
CA ALA A 399 -9.28 -11.66 5.98
C ALA A 399 -9.09 -11.84 7.49
N ALA A 400 -8.31 -10.93 8.11
CA ALA A 400 -8.11 -10.94 9.56
C ALA A 400 -9.43 -10.81 10.33
N LEU A 401 -10.30 -9.88 9.92
CA LEU A 401 -11.61 -9.68 10.56
C LEU A 401 -12.52 -10.90 10.44
N ASP A 402 -12.56 -11.53 9.27
CA ASP A 402 -13.38 -12.71 9.03
C ASP A 402 -12.86 -13.90 9.83
N LEU A 403 -11.56 -14.18 9.77
CA LEU A 403 -10.95 -15.31 10.48
C LEU A 403 -11.02 -15.13 12.01
N GLU A 404 -10.87 -13.90 12.53
CA GLU A 404 -11.12 -13.63 13.96
C GLU A 404 -12.55 -13.95 14.38
N ARG A 405 -13.54 -13.61 13.55
CA ARG A 405 -14.96 -13.87 13.82
C ARG A 405 -15.28 -15.37 13.68
N ASP A 406 -14.80 -16.03 12.62
CA ASP A 406 -15.27 -17.34 12.21
C ASP A 406 -14.44 -18.48 12.83
N GLU A 407 -13.13 -18.29 13.04
CA GLU A 407 -12.21 -19.29 13.60
C GLU A 407 -11.77 -18.96 15.04
N GLY A 408 -12.10 -17.78 15.59
CA GLY A 408 -11.70 -17.37 16.93
C GLY A 408 -10.19 -17.16 17.10
N VAL A 409 -9.45 -17.00 16.01
CA VAL A 409 -8.02 -16.67 16.03
C VAL A 409 -7.82 -15.20 16.40
N ARG A 410 -6.57 -14.80 16.73
CA ARG A 410 -6.22 -13.41 17.03
C ARG A 410 -5.16 -12.91 16.06
N PHE A 411 -5.47 -11.86 15.32
CA PHE A 411 -4.53 -11.25 14.39
C PHE A 411 -3.33 -10.64 15.14
N ALA A 412 -2.15 -11.12 14.80
CA ALA A 412 -0.89 -10.72 15.43
C ALA A 412 -0.03 -9.84 14.51
N PHE A 413 -0.01 -10.16 13.21
CA PHE A 413 0.86 -9.46 12.27
C PHE A 413 0.41 -9.72 10.82
N GLY A 414 0.61 -8.73 9.96
CA GLY A 414 0.45 -8.87 8.51
C GLY A 414 1.43 -8.01 7.73
N TYR A 415 1.80 -8.45 6.52
CA TYR A 415 2.67 -7.66 5.67
C TYR A 415 2.48 -7.89 4.16
N GLU A 416 2.92 -6.90 3.41
CA GLU A 416 3.17 -6.95 1.97
C GLU A 416 4.65 -6.65 1.70
N GLU A 417 5.24 -7.34 0.71
CA GLU A 417 6.66 -7.21 0.34
C GLU A 417 7.06 -5.78 -0.05
N ALA A 418 6.09 -4.97 -0.51
CA ALA A 418 6.27 -3.57 -0.84
C ALA A 418 6.29 -2.66 0.40
N LEU A 419 7.04 -3.05 1.44
CA LEU A 419 7.30 -2.30 2.68
C LEU A 419 6.05 -2.01 3.54
N GLY A 420 4.96 -2.73 3.36
CA GLY A 420 3.73 -2.53 4.12
C GLY A 420 3.60 -3.53 5.27
N TYR A 421 3.45 -3.05 6.51
CA TYR A 421 3.32 -3.89 7.71
C TYR A 421 2.21 -3.39 8.60
N THR A 422 1.59 -4.30 9.36
CA THR A 422 0.74 -3.94 10.50
C THR A 422 1.06 -4.84 11.70
N VAL A 423 1.16 -4.23 12.87
CA VAL A 423 1.49 -4.90 14.12
C VAL A 423 0.25 -4.96 15.00
N GLY A 424 -0.18 -6.19 15.31
CA GLY A 424 -1.37 -6.39 16.11
C GLY A 424 -2.65 -5.87 15.44
N ARG A 425 -3.58 -5.36 16.25
CA ARG A 425 -4.95 -4.98 15.84
C ARG A 425 -5.21 -3.48 15.90
N ILE A 426 -4.16 -2.67 15.97
CA ILE A 426 -4.25 -1.21 16.17
C ILE A 426 -4.94 -0.58 14.98
N VAL A 427 -4.38 -0.80 13.80
CA VAL A 427 -4.84 -0.27 12.52
C VAL A 427 -5.25 -1.41 11.60
N ARG A 428 -6.28 -1.21 10.78
CA ARG A 428 -6.74 -2.17 9.76
C ARG A 428 -6.23 -1.80 8.37
N ASP A 429 -5.02 -1.31 8.34
CA ASP A 429 -4.20 -1.02 7.17
C ASP A 429 -2.73 -1.14 7.58
N LYS A 430 -1.82 -0.81 6.68
CA LYS A 430 -0.39 -0.68 6.95
C LYS A 430 -0.15 0.44 7.97
N ASP A 431 0.79 0.20 8.87
CA ASP A 431 1.20 1.17 9.89
C ASP A 431 2.72 1.18 10.03
N GLY A 432 3.36 2.08 9.28
CA GLY A 432 4.81 2.24 9.30
C GLY A 432 5.35 2.78 10.61
N ILE A 433 4.53 3.43 11.44
CA ILE A 433 4.94 4.02 12.71
C ILE A 433 5.09 2.94 13.78
N SER A 434 4.07 2.12 13.99
CA SER A 434 4.15 1.01 14.94
C SER A 434 5.16 -0.05 14.51
N ALA A 435 5.26 -0.32 13.19
CA ALA A 435 6.25 -1.22 12.64
C ALA A 435 7.68 -0.72 12.88
N ALA A 436 7.94 0.59 12.74
CA ALA A 436 9.25 1.20 13.03
C ALA A 436 9.66 0.99 14.50
N LEU A 437 8.75 1.24 15.45
CA LEU A 437 9.04 1.05 16.86
C LEU A 437 9.29 -0.42 17.20
N VAL A 438 8.46 -1.35 16.69
CA VAL A 438 8.63 -2.78 16.99
C VAL A 438 9.90 -3.35 16.34
N LEU A 439 10.32 -2.84 15.17
CA LEU A 439 11.61 -3.22 14.58
C LEU A 439 12.79 -2.69 15.39
N ALA A 440 12.70 -1.46 15.94
CA ALA A 440 13.69 -0.92 16.86
C ALA A 440 13.73 -1.73 18.17
N ASP A 441 12.58 -2.16 18.70
CA ASP A 441 12.50 -3.05 19.86
C ASP A 441 13.19 -4.40 19.61
N LEU A 442 13.01 -4.98 18.42
CA LEU A 442 13.72 -6.19 18.02
C LEU A 442 15.23 -5.95 17.94
N ALA A 443 15.68 -4.87 17.30
CA ALA A 443 17.10 -4.53 17.22
C ALA A 443 17.71 -4.30 18.60
N ALA A 444 17.04 -3.57 19.49
CA ALA A 444 17.45 -3.33 20.85
C ALA A 444 17.47 -4.63 21.69
N HIS A 445 16.56 -5.55 21.44
CA HIS A 445 16.56 -6.88 22.08
C HIS A 445 17.76 -7.73 21.60
N GLU A 446 18.03 -7.82 20.31
CA GLU A 446 19.18 -8.55 19.79
C GLU A 446 20.51 -7.95 20.31
N LYS A 447 20.58 -6.62 20.43
CA LYS A 447 21.73 -5.92 21.00
C LYS A 447 22.02 -6.33 22.45
N THR A 448 21.01 -6.57 23.31
CA THR A 448 21.23 -7.09 24.68
C THR A 448 21.94 -8.43 24.70
N GLN A 449 21.93 -9.15 23.59
CA GLN A 449 22.52 -10.48 23.43
C GLN A 449 23.79 -10.44 22.56
N GLY A 450 24.32 -9.24 22.27
CA GLY A 450 25.50 -9.04 21.42
C GLY A 450 25.26 -9.42 19.96
N ARG A 451 24.04 -9.35 19.46
CA ARG A 451 23.64 -9.73 18.11
C ARG A 451 23.01 -8.56 17.34
N THR A 452 22.96 -8.69 16.04
CA THR A 452 22.34 -7.76 15.10
C THR A 452 21.06 -8.33 14.47
N LEU A 453 20.31 -7.50 13.74
CA LEU A 453 19.18 -7.98 12.92
C LEU A 453 19.63 -8.94 11.82
N LEU A 454 20.84 -8.78 11.28
CA LEU A 454 21.40 -9.72 10.29
C LEU A 454 21.66 -11.09 10.92
N ASP A 455 22.17 -11.15 12.15
CA ASP A 455 22.37 -12.41 12.88
C ASP A 455 21.01 -13.09 13.17
N ARG A 456 19.96 -12.32 13.47
CA ARG A 456 18.60 -12.86 13.63
C ARG A 456 18.09 -13.44 12.32
N LEU A 457 18.26 -12.71 11.21
CA LEU A 457 17.83 -13.14 9.87
C LEU A 457 18.57 -14.43 9.44
N GLU A 458 19.89 -14.49 9.69
CA GLU A 458 20.66 -15.72 9.43
C GLU A 458 20.12 -16.93 10.20
N ARG A 459 19.78 -16.75 11.48
CA ARG A 459 19.18 -17.83 12.29
C ARG A 459 17.84 -18.30 11.71
N LEU A 460 16.98 -17.36 11.29
CA LEU A 460 15.71 -17.70 10.65
C LEU A 460 15.91 -18.47 9.35
N TYR A 461 16.88 -18.10 8.53
CA TYR A 461 17.22 -18.83 7.30
C TYR A 461 17.73 -20.24 7.57
N ARG A 462 18.55 -20.43 8.61
CA ARG A 462 19.01 -21.77 9.00
C ARG A 462 17.88 -22.64 9.55
N GLN A 463 16.92 -22.03 10.25
CA GLN A 463 15.81 -22.75 10.90
C GLN A 463 14.69 -23.09 9.92
N HIS A 464 14.35 -22.20 9.00
CA HIS A 464 13.17 -22.29 8.14
C HIS A 464 13.51 -22.43 6.65
N GLY A 465 14.80 -22.50 6.31
CA GLY A 465 15.30 -22.43 4.93
C GLY A 465 15.46 -20.98 4.45
N LEU A 466 16.46 -20.77 3.61
CA LEU A 466 16.65 -19.51 2.91
C LEU A 466 15.57 -19.37 1.85
N TRP A 467 14.85 -18.26 1.86
CA TRP A 467 13.90 -17.88 0.81
C TRP A 467 14.40 -16.66 0.07
N VAL A 468 14.45 -16.75 -1.23
CA VAL A 468 14.81 -15.66 -2.14
C VAL A 468 13.60 -15.31 -2.98
N SER A 469 13.28 -14.03 -3.06
CA SER A 469 12.21 -13.50 -3.92
C SER A 469 12.82 -12.56 -4.96
N VAL A 470 12.54 -12.81 -6.24
CA VAL A 470 12.97 -11.98 -7.36
C VAL A 470 11.73 -11.52 -8.13
N GLN A 471 11.68 -10.24 -8.51
CA GLN A 471 10.66 -9.69 -9.39
C GLN A 471 11.29 -9.25 -10.72
N LYS A 472 10.73 -9.71 -11.84
CA LYS A 472 10.99 -9.17 -13.17
C LYS A 472 9.75 -8.42 -13.66
N SER A 473 9.94 -7.15 -14.05
CA SER A 473 8.88 -6.32 -14.64
C SER A 473 9.18 -6.07 -16.12
N ILE A 474 8.21 -6.34 -16.97
CA ILE A 474 8.33 -6.19 -18.43
C ILE A 474 7.31 -5.13 -18.87
N THR A 475 7.77 -3.97 -19.27
CA THR A 475 6.92 -2.87 -19.75
C THR A 475 6.62 -3.03 -21.23
N ARG A 476 5.35 -2.90 -21.62
CA ARG A 476 4.87 -2.91 -23.00
C ARG A 476 3.90 -1.74 -23.19
N PRO A 477 4.38 -0.58 -23.67
CA PRO A 477 3.54 0.61 -23.78
C PRO A 477 2.52 0.50 -24.93
N GLY A 478 1.42 1.23 -24.80
CA GLY A 478 0.37 1.34 -25.82
C GLY A 478 -0.63 0.18 -25.82
N THR A 479 -1.63 0.27 -26.68
CA THR A 479 -2.71 -0.71 -26.82
C THR A 479 -2.20 -2.08 -27.28
N GLU A 480 -1.23 -2.11 -28.20
CA GLU A 480 -0.57 -3.35 -28.63
C GLU A 480 0.14 -4.03 -27.44
N GLY A 481 0.79 -3.23 -26.57
CA GLY A 481 1.46 -3.74 -25.40
C GLY A 481 0.52 -4.36 -24.38
N LEU A 482 -0.68 -3.81 -24.20
CA LEU A 482 -1.72 -4.43 -23.37
C LEU A 482 -2.17 -5.77 -23.95
N ALA A 483 -2.40 -5.85 -25.27
CA ALA A 483 -2.75 -7.09 -25.94
C ALA A 483 -1.63 -8.14 -25.84
N ASP A 484 -0.35 -7.71 -25.86
CA ASP A 484 0.80 -8.61 -25.62
C ASP A 484 0.75 -9.21 -24.21
N ILE A 485 0.45 -8.39 -23.21
CA ILE A 485 0.34 -8.83 -21.80
C ILE A 485 -0.81 -9.82 -21.64
N GLU A 486 -1.96 -9.56 -22.24
CA GLU A 486 -3.11 -10.48 -22.21
C GLU A 486 -2.77 -11.82 -22.87
N ARG A 487 -2.13 -11.77 -24.07
CA ARG A 487 -1.65 -12.99 -24.74
C ARG A 487 -0.65 -13.77 -23.87
N ALA A 488 0.26 -13.08 -23.19
CA ALA A 488 1.21 -13.72 -22.28
C ALA A 488 0.49 -14.43 -21.12
N MET A 489 -0.53 -13.81 -20.53
CA MET A 489 -1.36 -14.44 -19.49
C MET A 489 -2.10 -15.67 -20.00
N ASP A 490 -2.61 -15.61 -21.23
CA ASP A 490 -3.29 -16.74 -21.86
C ASP A 490 -2.33 -17.89 -22.18
N VAL A 491 -1.10 -17.61 -22.60
CA VAL A 491 -0.07 -18.61 -22.82
C VAL A 491 0.22 -19.37 -21.53
N VAL A 492 0.49 -18.66 -20.42
CA VAL A 492 0.74 -19.31 -19.11
C VAL A 492 -0.42 -20.20 -18.68
N SER A 493 -1.66 -19.72 -18.87
CA SER A 493 -2.85 -20.43 -18.42
C SER A 493 -3.18 -21.66 -19.28
N LYS A 494 -3.18 -21.48 -20.61
CA LYS A 494 -3.62 -22.54 -21.55
C LYS A 494 -2.49 -23.51 -21.92
N ASN A 495 -1.25 -23.07 -21.85
CA ASN A 495 -0.07 -23.83 -22.19
C ASN A 495 1.07 -23.56 -21.18
N PRO A 496 0.89 -23.94 -19.89
CA PRO A 496 1.93 -23.74 -18.89
C PRO A 496 3.22 -24.45 -19.25
N PRO A 497 4.39 -23.86 -18.97
CA PRO A 497 5.66 -24.51 -19.24
C PRO A 497 5.83 -25.78 -18.39
N ALA A 498 6.32 -26.87 -18.97
CA ALA A 498 6.65 -28.09 -18.21
C ALA A 498 7.85 -27.85 -17.26
N THR A 499 8.72 -26.91 -17.63
CA THR A 499 9.88 -26.50 -16.83
C THR A 499 9.99 -24.97 -16.84
N ALA A 500 10.37 -24.40 -15.70
CA ALA A 500 10.74 -23.00 -15.55
C ALA A 500 12.24 -22.94 -15.23
N GLY A 501 13.06 -22.60 -16.22
CA GLY A 501 14.52 -22.71 -16.11
C GLY A 501 14.97 -24.12 -15.73
N SER A 502 15.68 -24.23 -14.60
CA SER A 502 16.23 -25.49 -14.09
C SER A 502 15.20 -26.39 -13.39
N ARG A 503 13.99 -25.88 -13.07
CA ARG A 503 13.01 -26.59 -12.25
C ARG A 503 11.79 -27.02 -13.04
N LYS A 504 11.27 -28.23 -12.72
CA LYS A 504 10.00 -28.68 -13.25
C LYS A 504 8.83 -27.96 -12.59
N VAL A 505 7.78 -27.73 -13.36
CA VAL A 505 6.50 -27.22 -12.85
C VAL A 505 5.67 -28.41 -12.40
N ALA A 506 5.40 -28.48 -11.10
CA ALA A 506 4.59 -29.52 -10.48
C ALA A 506 3.10 -29.30 -10.69
N ARG A 507 2.67 -28.02 -10.63
CA ARG A 507 1.26 -27.63 -10.72
C ARG A 507 1.14 -26.18 -11.21
N MET A 508 0.06 -25.92 -11.97
CA MET A 508 -0.36 -24.56 -12.32
C MET A 508 -1.73 -24.26 -11.69
N VAL A 509 -1.88 -23.07 -11.14
CA VAL A 509 -3.15 -22.54 -10.61
C VAL A 509 -3.47 -21.24 -11.34
N ASP A 510 -4.63 -21.20 -12.01
CA ASP A 510 -5.17 -19.98 -12.64
C ASP A 510 -6.18 -19.32 -11.70
N TYR A 511 -5.85 -18.15 -11.19
CA TYR A 511 -6.72 -17.39 -10.28
C TYR A 511 -7.86 -16.64 -11.00
N ARG A 512 -7.91 -16.66 -12.33
CA ARG A 512 -9.04 -16.12 -13.10
C ARG A 512 -10.29 -17.01 -12.96
N SER A 513 -10.11 -18.30 -12.64
CA SER A 513 -11.18 -19.28 -12.45
C SER A 513 -11.22 -19.81 -11.02
N GLY A 514 -12.28 -20.55 -10.66
CA GLY A 514 -12.40 -21.21 -9.35
C GLY A 514 -12.57 -20.28 -8.15
N ALA A 515 -13.03 -19.05 -8.34
CA ALA A 515 -13.19 -18.08 -7.24
C ALA A 515 -14.21 -18.54 -6.19
N ALA A 516 -15.26 -19.29 -6.58
CA ALA A 516 -16.27 -19.79 -5.66
C ALA A 516 -15.74 -20.81 -4.62
N GLU A 517 -14.60 -21.43 -4.91
CA GLU A 517 -13.95 -22.42 -4.04
C GLU A 517 -12.91 -21.79 -3.11
N ARG A 518 -12.66 -20.48 -3.25
CA ARG A 518 -11.67 -19.72 -2.49
C ARG A 518 -12.34 -18.75 -1.53
N PRO A 519 -11.66 -18.37 -0.44
CA PRO A 519 -12.17 -17.33 0.45
C PRO A 519 -12.26 -15.98 -0.29
N ARG A 520 -13.15 -15.10 0.19
CA ARG A 520 -13.46 -13.82 -0.47
C ARG A 520 -12.25 -12.88 -0.64
N TRP A 521 -11.17 -13.07 0.10
CA TRP A 521 -9.92 -12.33 -0.04
C TRP A 521 -8.96 -12.89 -1.10
N LEU A 522 -9.39 -13.96 -1.80
CA LEU A 522 -8.77 -14.50 -3.00
C LEU A 522 -9.79 -14.57 -4.15
N PRO A 523 -10.45 -13.45 -4.53
CA PRO A 523 -11.40 -13.44 -5.63
C PRO A 523 -10.74 -13.76 -6.97
N ALA A 524 -11.54 -13.83 -8.04
CA ALA A 524 -11.03 -13.95 -9.40
C ALA A 524 -10.10 -12.76 -9.72
N THR A 525 -8.93 -13.07 -10.24
CA THR A 525 -7.93 -12.07 -10.61
C THR A 525 -7.00 -12.60 -11.70
N SER A 526 -6.47 -11.70 -12.52
CA SER A 526 -5.49 -12.06 -13.54
C SER A 526 -4.14 -12.38 -12.90
N LEU A 527 -4.00 -13.62 -12.42
CA LEU A 527 -2.80 -14.19 -11.78
C LEU A 527 -2.71 -15.66 -12.13
N CYS A 528 -1.54 -16.12 -12.56
CA CYS A 528 -1.21 -17.54 -12.68
C CYS A 528 -0.06 -17.87 -11.73
N ALA A 529 -0.17 -18.99 -11.01
CA ALA A 529 0.88 -19.51 -10.13
C ALA A 529 1.41 -20.85 -10.67
N LEU A 530 2.72 -20.95 -10.83
CA LEU A 530 3.43 -22.20 -11.17
C LEU A 530 4.14 -22.67 -9.90
N GLU A 531 3.72 -23.78 -9.33
CA GLU A 531 4.39 -24.44 -8.21
C GLU A 531 5.56 -25.28 -8.76
N LEU A 532 6.73 -25.16 -8.17
CA LEU A 532 7.96 -25.79 -8.66
C LEU A 532 8.33 -27.03 -7.83
N GLU A 533 8.81 -28.08 -8.50
CA GLU A 533 9.42 -29.24 -7.80
C GLU A 533 10.65 -28.78 -6.99
N GLY A 534 10.83 -29.37 -5.81
CA GLY A 534 11.91 -29.00 -4.90
C GLY A 534 11.68 -27.72 -4.09
N GLY A 535 10.47 -27.18 -4.13
CA GLY A 535 10.05 -25.99 -3.37
C GLY A 535 10.28 -24.69 -4.14
N GLY A 536 9.33 -23.79 -4.02
CA GLY A 536 9.29 -22.50 -4.70
C GLY A 536 8.12 -22.37 -5.67
N ARG A 537 7.99 -21.20 -6.26
CA ARG A 537 6.89 -20.90 -7.19
C ARG A 537 7.24 -19.73 -8.11
N VAL A 538 6.51 -19.64 -9.22
CA VAL A 538 6.49 -18.45 -10.09
C VAL A 538 5.07 -17.90 -10.12
N LEU A 539 4.92 -16.59 -9.90
CA LEU A 539 3.66 -15.89 -10.04
C LEU A 539 3.75 -14.94 -11.22
N VAL A 540 2.79 -15.04 -12.14
CA VAL A 540 2.71 -14.18 -13.32
C VAL A 540 1.42 -13.37 -13.27
N ARG A 541 1.51 -12.04 -13.34
CA ARG A 541 0.34 -11.16 -13.31
C ARG A 541 0.57 -9.85 -14.06
N PRO A 542 -0.46 -9.24 -14.65
CA PRO A 542 -0.38 -7.87 -15.12
C PRO A 542 -0.31 -6.88 -13.94
N SER A 543 0.23 -5.70 -14.18
CA SER A 543 0.08 -4.57 -13.26
C SER A 543 -1.33 -4.01 -13.37
N GLY A 544 -1.95 -3.65 -12.24
CA GLY A 544 -3.28 -3.02 -12.24
C GLY A 544 -3.30 -1.55 -12.68
N THR A 545 -2.13 -0.90 -12.78
CA THR A 545 -2.03 0.56 -12.99
C THR A 545 -1.12 0.95 -14.16
N GLU A 546 -0.37 0.01 -14.71
CA GLU A 546 0.65 0.28 -15.73
C GLU A 546 0.67 -0.86 -16.76
N PRO A 547 1.03 -0.61 -18.03
CA PRO A 547 1.15 -1.63 -19.07
C PRO A 547 2.41 -2.47 -18.84
N LYS A 548 2.41 -3.25 -17.74
CA LYS A 548 3.53 -4.09 -17.30
C LYS A 548 3.06 -5.51 -16.97
N LEU A 549 3.81 -6.52 -17.41
CA LEU A 549 3.74 -7.87 -16.87
C LEU A 549 4.75 -7.99 -15.74
N LYS A 550 4.34 -8.55 -14.61
CA LYS A 550 5.20 -8.85 -13.45
C LYS A 550 5.32 -10.35 -13.28
N ILE A 551 6.56 -10.82 -13.18
CA ILE A 551 6.91 -12.21 -12.89
C ILE A 551 7.65 -12.22 -11.55
N TYR A 552 7.09 -12.88 -10.55
CA TYR A 552 7.69 -13.07 -9.24
C TYR A 552 8.19 -14.51 -9.15
N VAL A 553 9.38 -14.71 -8.65
CA VAL A 553 9.96 -16.04 -8.40
C VAL A 553 10.39 -16.13 -6.95
N ASP A 554 9.75 -17.02 -6.22
CA ASP A 554 10.14 -17.38 -4.85
C ASP A 554 10.81 -18.75 -4.87
N LEU A 555 12.06 -18.83 -4.43
CA LEU A 555 12.78 -20.09 -4.28
C LEU A 555 13.19 -20.31 -2.84
N SER A 556 13.03 -21.56 -2.37
CA SER A 556 13.62 -22.00 -1.11
C SER A 556 14.91 -22.80 -1.35
N ALA A 557 15.86 -22.63 -0.46
CA ALA A 557 17.08 -23.41 -0.44
C ALA A 557 17.45 -23.80 1.00
N ALA A 558 17.84 -25.05 1.20
CA ALA A 558 18.45 -25.46 2.46
C ALA A 558 19.84 -24.82 2.58
N VAL A 559 20.22 -24.43 3.79
CA VAL A 559 21.55 -23.91 4.09
C VAL A 559 22.29 -24.98 4.87
N ALA A 560 23.39 -25.48 4.31
CA ALA A 560 24.22 -26.50 4.97
C ALA A 560 24.95 -25.92 6.19
N GLU A 561 25.31 -26.78 7.13
CA GLU A 561 26.13 -26.40 8.27
C GLU A 561 27.50 -25.90 7.79
N GLY A 562 27.93 -24.73 8.29
CA GLY A 562 29.15 -24.07 7.86
C GLY A 562 29.07 -23.31 6.52
N GLU A 563 27.98 -23.42 5.77
CA GLU A 563 27.77 -22.66 4.54
C GLU A 563 27.51 -21.18 4.85
N ARG A 564 28.14 -20.27 4.08
CA ARG A 564 27.86 -18.83 4.19
C ARG A 564 26.51 -18.51 3.56
N ILE A 565 25.61 -17.91 4.32
CA ILE A 565 24.27 -17.49 3.86
C ILE A 565 24.38 -16.62 2.60
N SER A 566 25.29 -15.65 2.56
CA SER A 566 25.45 -14.74 1.41
C SER A 566 25.80 -15.46 0.11
N ALA A 567 26.64 -16.50 0.17
CA ALA A 567 26.97 -17.30 -1.03
C ALA A 567 25.77 -18.13 -1.51
N ARG A 568 24.99 -18.70 -0.57
CA ARG A 568 23.78 -19.44 -0.90
C ARG A 568 22.68 -18.53 -1.45
N GLU A 569 22.52 -17.35 -0.86
CA GLU A 569 21.57 -16.33 -1.31
C GLU A 569 21.91 -15.84 -2.73
N GLU A 570 23.17 -15.58 -3.02
CA GLU A 570 23.64 -15.19 -4.35
C GLU A 570 23.35 -16.27 -5.40
N ALA A 571 23.68 -17.51 -5.11
CA ALA A 571 23.42 -18.64 -6.00
C ALA A 571 21.92 -18.86 -6.25
N THR A 572 21.10 -18.78 -5.19
CA THR A 572 19.65 -18.96 -5.30
C THR A 572 18.99 -17.78 -6.02
N THR A 573 19.52 -16.55 -5.84
CA THR A 573 19.08 -15.35 -6.56
C THR A 573 19.37 -15.46 -8.06
N ALA A 574 20.56 -15.96 -8.41
CA ALA A 574 20.91 -16.19 -9.82
C ALA A 574 19.99 -17.23 -10.47
N GLU A 575 19.68 -18.33 -9.77
CA GLU A 575 18.71 -19.32 -10.22
C GLU A 575 17.32 -18.73 -10.41
N ALA A 576 16.83 -17.94 -9.44
CA ALA A 576 15.52 -17.30 -9.51
C ALA A 576 15.40 -16.31 -10.69
N ARG A 577 16.45 -15.55 -10.98
CA ARG A 577 16.53 -14.67 -12.16
C ARG A 577 16.47 -15.47 -13.46
N ALA A 578 17.23 -16.54 -13.57
CA ALA A 578 17.20 -17.40 -14.75
C ALA A 578 15.82 -18.02 -14.98
N ILE A 579 15.11 -18.39 -13.91
CA ILE A 579 13.71 -18.87 -13.98
C ILE A 579 12.78 -17.77 -14.49
N ALA A 580 12.90 -16.53 -13.96
CA ALA A 580 12.08 -15.41 -14.41
C ALA A 580 12.30 -15.10 -15.90
N ASP A 581 13.55 -15.18 -16.38
CA ASP A 581 13.91 -15.00 -17.78
C ASP A 581 13.33 -16.11 -18.65
N ALA A 582 13.43 -17.37 -18.24
CA ALA A 582 12.87 -18.50 -18.98
C ALA A 582 11.34 -18.40 -19.11
N VAL A 583 10.64 -17.97 -18.06
CA VAL A 583 9.19 -17.74 -18.12
C VAL A 583 8.85 -16.57 -19.03
N ALA A 584 9.62 -15.46 -19.00
CA ALA A 584 9.43 -14.33 -19.90
C ALA A 584 9.57 -14.73 -21.38
N VAL A 585 10.56 -15.57 -21.70
CA VAL A 585 10.73 -16.13 -23.06
C VAL A 585 9.56 -17.03 -23.43
N HIS A 586 9.11 -17.92 -22.53
CA HIS A 586 7.98 -18.81 -22.77
C HIS A 586 6.69 -18.08 -23.13
N VAL A 587 6.44 -16.93 -22.51
CA VAL A 587 5.25 -16.10 -22.79
C VAL A 587 5.43 -15.11 -23.96
N GLY A 588 6.57 -15.18 -24.66
CA GLY A 588 6.85 -14.34 -25.81
C GLY A 588 7.23 -12.89 -25.49
N LEU A 589 7.66 -12.63 -24.26
CA LEU A 589 8.05 -11.30 -23.77
C LEU A 589 9.52 -11.23 -23.30
N GLY A 590 10.32 -12.23 -23.66
CA GLY A 590 11.74 -12.33 -23.32
C GLY A 590 12.64 -11.35 -24.05
#